data_4290684052d7c3a93e4277cb32a21025
#
_entry.id   4290684052d7c3a93e4277cb32a21025
#
_cell.length_a   1.000
_cell.length_b   1.000
_cell.length_c   1.000
_cell.angle_alpha   90.00
_cell.angle_beta   90.00
_cell.angle_gamma   90.00
#
_symmetry.space_group_name_H-M   'P 1'
#
loop_
_entity.id
_entity.type
_entity.pdbx_description
1 polymer ?
#
loop_
_entity_poly.entity_id
_entity_poly.type
_entity_poly.pdbx_seq_one_letter_code
_entity_poly.pdbx_strand_id
1 'polypeptide(L)'
;MKNRIVNKVCAAALAGLMAMTMIPATSVFADGNTMTIGVTSFADTLEPTEQYFSWVISRYGVGQGLTKFDEEGNMVPCLATEWTNSDDGKTWTFTIREGVKFSNGNDMTPELVKASLERTMEMSNRVPEFFDIESIDVDGQDITFHLNRANANMAGCLADPLFLIMDTSIDNSNIAMEGPVCTGPYAFQSFDPSGDTVVVRNEYYWDGEVPNDSVTLRIIGDQTTRSMALQSGEIDVAYNLKTENVFEFDGNDNYNIQSLESLRSTYAFMNQNGALGDIALRQAVLRGLDKETYTSILLEGGATPGKAPVPPTLDYGYDELNDENAYDPDGAKQVLEDAGYKDVDGDGYVEDPEGNPVELTFVYYDSRAELGVYAQAAQASLKEIG
;
A
#
# COMPACT_ATOMS: atom_id res chain seq x y z
N MET A 1 -55.05 -41.88 13.66
CA MET A 1 -53.82 -42.25 14.43
C MET A 1 -52.64 -42.72 13.52
N LYS A 2 -52.83 -43.05 12.24
CA LYS A 2 -51.73 -43.53 11.35
C LYS A 2 -50.85 -42.42 10.78
N ASN A 3 -51.35 -41.21 10.63
CA ASN A 3 -50.59 -40.12 10.00
C ASN A 3 -49.62 -39.38 10.95
N ARG A 4 -49.70 -39.58 12.28
CA ARG A 4 -48.77 -38.95 13.23
C ARG A 4 -47.46 -39.72 13.44
N ILE A 5 -47.46 -41.03 13.15
CA ILE A 5 -46.29 -41.89 13.30
C ILE A 5 -45.35 -41.75 12.09
N VAL A 6 -45.91 -41.59 10.89
CA VAL A 6 -45.07 -41.41 9.70
C VAL A 6 -44.32 -40.08 9.70
N ASN A 7 -44.96 -38.97 10.17
CA ASN A 7 -44.29 -37.68 10.26
C ASN A 7 -43.17 -37.62 11.33
N LYS A 8 -43.24 -38.45 12.39
CA LYS A 8 -42.15 -38.52 13.39
C LYS A 8 -40.97 -39.34 12.91
N VAL A 9 -41.17 -40.35 12.09
CA VAL A 9 -40.08 -41.17 11.53
C VAL A 9 -39.34 -40.42 10.45
N CYS A 10 -40.05 -39.64 9.62
CA CYS A 10 -39.39 -38.76 8.61
C CYS A 10 -38.62 -37.62 9.25
N ALA A 11 -39.07 -37.01 10.36
CA ALA A 11 -38.38 -35.96 11.05
C ALA A 11 -37.09 -36.48 11.76
N ALA A 12 -37.13 -37.72 12.29
CA ALA A 12 -35.95 -38.34 12.89
C ALA A 12 -34.90 -38.78 11.84
N ALA A 13 -35.34 -39.19 10.64
CA ALA A 13 -34.42 -39.55 9.56
C ALA A 13 -33.75 -38.32 8.94
N LEU A 14 -34.44 -37.15 8.82
CA LEU A 14 -33.79 -35.89 8.37
C LEU A 14 -32.84 -35.31 9.41
N ALA A 15 -33.16 -35.41 10.70
CA ALA A 15 -32.26 -34.97 11.77
C ALA A 15 -31.00 -35.85 11.87
N GLY A 16 -31.10 -37.15 11.57
CA GLY A 16 -29.96 -38.06 11.52
C GLY A 16 -29.04 -37.86 10.31
N LEU A 17 -29.55 -37.39 9.16
CA LEU A 17 -28.73 -37.11 7.98
C LEU A 17 -28.00 -35.76 8.06
N MET A 18 -28.52 -34.76 8.78
CA MET A 18 -27.82 -33.50 9.04
C MET A 18 -26.75 -33.61 10.13
N ALA A 19 -26.80 -34.62 10.98
CA ALA A 19 -25.78 -34.84 12.03
C ALA A 19 -24.53 -35.58 11.51
N MET A 20 -24.53 -36.08 10.26
CA MET A 20 -23.38 -36.81 9.68
C MET A 20 -22.50 -36.00 8.76
N THR A 21 -22.80 -34.71 8.56
CA THR A 21 -21.95 -33.81 7.71
C THR A 21 -21.27 -32.70 8.49
N MET A 22 -21.39 -32.63 9.79
CA MET A 22 -20.49 -31.86 10.66
C MET A 22 -19.37 -32.78 11.17
N ILE A 23 -18.43 -33.11 10.31
CA ILE A 23 -17.09 -33.36 10.79
C ILE A 23 -16.63 -31.95 11.20
N PRO A 24 -16.41 -31.66 12.50
CA PRO A 24 -15.67 -30.48 12.83
C PRO A 24 -14.34 -30.64 12.09
N ALA A 25 -14.03 -29.71 11.19
CA ALA A 25 -12.66 -29.52 10.84
C ALA A 25 -11.97 -29.17 12.16
N THR A 26 -11.47 -30.21 12.84
CA THR A 26 -10.47 -30.03 13.88
C THR A 26 -9.29 -29.43 13.12
N SER A 27 -9.24 -28.11 13.08
CA SER A 27 -7.99 -27.43 12.90
C SER A 27 -7.07 -28.05 13.95
N VAL A 28 -6.11 -28.85 13.50
CA VAL A 28 -4.96 -29.23 14.31
C VAL A 28 -4.18 -27.92 14.45
N PHE A 29 -4.62 -27.07 15.36
CA PHE A 29 -3.77 -26.01 15.86
C PHE A 29 -2.68 -26.74 16.66
N ALA A 30 -1.49 -26.81 16.10
CA ALA A 30 -0.30 -26.97 16.89
C ALA A 30 -0.36 -25.87 17.98
N ASP A 31 0.09 -26.21 19.19
CA ASP A 31 0.21 -25.32 20.36
C ASP A 31 1.21 -24.19 20.09
N GLY A 32 0.94 -23.32 19.12
CA GLY A 32 1.79 -22.21 18.67
C GLY A 32 1.00 -20.90 18.63
N ASN A 33 1.67 -19.79 18.86
CA ASN A 33 1.09 -18.45 18.74
C ASN A 33 0.91 -18.09 17.25
N THR A 34 -0.31 -18.24 16.73
CA THR A 34 -0.64 -18.01 15.32
C THR A 34 -1.54 -16.79 15.19
N MET A 35 -1.46 -16.07 14.05
CA MET A 35 -2.30 -14.92 13.72
C MET A 35 -2.83 -15.05 12.29
N THR A 36 -4.09 -14.71 12.09
CA THR A 36 -4.68 -14.58 10.74
C THR A 36 -5.07 -13.14 10.47
N ILE A 37 -4.51 -12.57 9.40
CA ILE A 37 -4.78 -11.20 8.94
C ILE A 37 -5.63 -11.26 7.68
N GLY A 38 -6.83 -10.69 7.71
CA GLY A 38 -7.67 -10.48 6.53
C GLY A 38 -7.17 -9.27 5.73
N VAL A 39 -6.80 -9.49 4.48
CA VAL A 39 -6.27 -8.47 3.56
C VAL A 39 -7.16 -8.31 2.33
N THR A 40 -7.12 -7.16 1.67
CA THR A 40 -7.90 -6.92 0.43
C THR A 40 -7.36 -7.73 -0.74
N SER A 41 -6.04 -7.79 -0.86
CA SER A 41 -5.28 -8.52 -1.87
C SER A 41 -3.88 -8.79 -1.34
N PHE A 42 -3.17 -9.70 -1.96
CA PHE A 42 -1.76 -9.93 -1.68
C PHE A 42 -0.93 -9.63 -2.93
N ALA A 43 -0.08 -10.51 -3.38
CA ALA A 43 0.75 -10.36 -4.56
C ALA A 43 0.37 -11.42 -5.61
N ASP A 44 0.58 -11.12 -6.89
CA ASP A 44 0.42 -12.10 -7.96
C ASP A 44 1.67 -13.00 -8.08
N THR A 45 2.79 -12.52 -7.57
CA THR A 45 4.10 -13.19 -7.57
C THR A 45 4.91 -12.74 -6.36
N LEU A 46 5.83 -13.58 -5.90
CA LEU A 46 6.79 -13.24 -4.85
C LEU A 46 8.16 -12.80 -5.40
N GLU A 47 8.28 -12.52 -6.72
CA GLU A 47 9.47 -11.90 -7.30
C GLU A 47 9.57 -10.43 -6.87
N PRO A 48 10.54 -10.03 -6.01
CA PRO A 48 10.56 -8.69 -5.44
C PRO A 48 10.90 -7.58 -6.44
N THR A 49 11.51 -7.91 -7.57
CA THR A 49 11.89 -6.92 -8.59
C THR A 49 10.76 -6.55 -9.53
N GLU A 50 9.64 -7.29 -9.49
CA GLU A 50 8.46 -7.01 -10.30
C GLU A 50 7.54 -6.00 -9.63
N GLN A 51 7.12 -4.98 -10.35
CA GLN A 51 6.17 -3.96 -9.91
C GLN A 51 6.49 -3.41 -8.50
N TYR A 52 5.58 -3.59 -7.55
CA TYR A 52 5.70 -3.18 -6.13
C TYR A 52 5.59 -4.37 -5.17
N PHE A 53 5.85 -5.61 -5.63
CA PHE A 53 5.68 -6.79 -4.78
C PHE A 53 6.69 -6.85 -3.63
N SER A 54 7.88 -6.26 -3.79
CA SER A 54 8.82 -6.04 -2.69
C SER A 54 8.20 -5.33 -1.48
N TRP A 55 7.27 -4.39 -1.72
CA TRP A 55 6.56 -3.67 -0.64
C TRP A 55 5.63 -4.59 0.14
N VAL A 56 4.96 -5.53 -0.54
CA VAL A 56 4.12 -6.53 0.12
C VAL A 56 4.98 -7.50 0.92
N ILE A 57 6.07 -8.00 0.34
CA ILE A 57 7.03 -8.91 0.98
C ILE A 57 7.62 -8.29 2.25
N SER A 58 8.07 -7.04 2.19
CA SER A 58 8.66 -6.34 3.34
C SER A 58 7.61 -5.96 4.39
N ARG A 59 6.39 -5.58 3.98
CA ARG A 59 5.29 -5.23 4.91
C ARG A 59 4.97 -6.36 5.87
N TYR A 60 5.04 -7.60 5.40
CA TYR A 60 4.75 -8.77 6.24
C TYR A 60 6.02 -9.38 6.86
N GLY A 61 7.09 -8.60 6.92
CA GLY A 61 8.25 -8.91 7.73
C GLY A 61 9.22 -9.92 7.11
N VAL A 62 9.20 -10.13 5.78
CA VAL A 62 10.15 -11.04 5.13
C VAL A 62 11.40 -10.28 4.66
N GLY A 63 11.22 -9.18 3.93
CA GLY A 63 12.32 -8.40 3.38
C GLY A 63 12.82 -7.29 4.31
N GLN A 64 14.14 -7.07 4.34
CA GLN A 64 14.78 -5.93 5.00
C GLN A 64 15.79 -5.27 4.07
N GLY A 65 15.90 -3.93 4.13
CA GLY A 65 16.90 -3.13 3.42
C GLY A 65 18.12 -2.82 4.26
N LEU A 66 19.06 -2.07 3.71
CA LEU A 66 20.26 -1.60 4.48
C LEU A 66 19.86 -0.61 5.56
N THR A 67 18.88 0.24 5.28
CA THR A 67 18.30 1.23 6.17
C THR A 67 16.81 1.02 6.29
N LYS A 68 16.18 1.65 7.26
CA LYS A 68 14.71 1.67 7.43
C LYS A 68 14.26 3.01 7.99
N PHE A 69 12.97 3.32 7.89
CA PHE A 69 12.35 4.41 8.62
C PHE A 69 11.81 3.90 9.96
N ASP A 70 11.95 4.70 11.02
CA ASP A 70 11.28 4.48 12.29
C ASP A 70 9.82 4.97 12.25
N GLU A 71 9.11 4.88 13.38
CA GLU A 71 7.69 5.29 13.49
C GLU A 71 7.51 6.81 13.34
N GLU A 72 8.54 7.59 13.62
CA GLU A 72 8.58 9.04 13.46
C GLU A 72 9.01 9.47 12.05
N GLY A 73 9.36 8.51 11.17
CA GLY A 73 9.80 8.76 9.80
C GLY A 73 11.28 9.15 9.68
N ASN A 74 12.08 8.96 10.73
CA ASN A 74 13.52 9.17 10.66
C ASN A 74 14.22 7.97 10.03
N MET A 75 15.28 8.25 9.29
CA MET A 75 16.14 7.21 8.75
C MET A 75 17.02 6.62 9.84
N VAL A 76 16.92 5.30 10.02
CA VAL A 76 17.68 4.56 11.02
C VAL A 76 18.41 3.35 10.43
N PRO A 77 19.49 2.86 11.08
CA PRO A 77 20.17 1.64 10.70
C PRO A 77 19.25 0.41 10.68
N CYS A 78 19.51 -0.50 9.70
CA CYS A 78 18.90 -1.83 9.63
C CYS A 78 20.00 -2.87 9.37
N LEU A 79 20.14 -3.38 8.15
CA LEU A 79 21.21 -4.32 7.79
C LEU A 79 22.58 -3.61 7.63
N ALA A 80 22.60 -2.29 7.45
CA ALA A 80 23.79 -1.47 7.68
C ALA A 80 23.72 -0.87 9.10
N THR A 81 24.88 -0.75 9.76
CA THR A 81 25.01 -0.16 11.10
C THR A 81 25.25 1.34 11.06
N GLU A 82 25.91 1.81 10.02
CA GLU A 82 26.24 3.22 9.78
C GLU A 82 26.53 3.46 8.30
N TRP A 83 26.55 4.72 7.89
CA TRP A 83 26.92 5.13 6.54
C TRP A 83 27.57 6.50 6.51
N THR A 84 28.36 6.73 5.49
CA THR A 84 29.00 8.02 5.19
C THR A 84 28.89 8.33 3.70
N ASN A 85 29.03 9.59 3.35
CA ASN A 85 29.07 10.03 1.96
C ASN A 85 30.21 11.02 1.70
N SER A 86 30.66 11.09 0.45
CA SER A 86 31.61 12.09 0.00
C SER A 86 30.95 13.48 -0.12
N ASP A 87 31.77 14.53 -0.06
CA ASP A 87 31.31 15.93 -0.17
C ASP A 87 30.56 16.22 -1.48
N ASP A 88 30.90 15.50 -2.56
CA ASP A 88 30.24 15.65 -3.86
C ASP A 88 28.96 14.80 -4.00
N GLY A 89 28.61 14.01 -2.97
CA GLY A 89 27.43 13.16 -2.93
C GLY A 89 27.44 12.00 -3.93
N LYS A 90 28.62 11.65 -4.48
CA LYS A 90 28.74 10.59 -5.49
C LYS A 90 29.25 9.26 -4.94
N THR A 91 29.82 9.26 -3.75
CA THR A 91 30.33 8.05 -3.11
C THR A 91 29.67 7.88 -1.77
N TRP A 92 29.06 6.72 -1.54
CA TRP A 92 28.40 6.36 -0.30
C TRP A 92 28.93 5.04 0.21
N THR A 93 29.34 4.98 1.46
CA THR A 93 29.85 3.77 2.11
C THR A 93 28.93 3.38 3.25
N PHE A 94 28.50 2.12 3.25
CA PHE A 94 27.63 1.51 4.27
C PHE A 94 28.39 0.37 4.95
N THR A 95 28.48 0.39 6.27
CA THR A 95 29.07 -0.71 7.05
C THR A 95 28.00 -1.76 7.34
N ILE A 96 28.17 -2.97 6.82
CA ILE A 96 27.20 -4.06 6.91
C ILE A 96 27.27 -4.72 8.30
N ARG A 97 26.11 -5.00 8.88
CA ARG A 97 25.96 -5.65 10.18
C ARG A 97 26.52 -7.06 10.15
N GLU A 98 27.40 -7.37 11.12
CA GLU A 98 27.95 -8.71 11.30
C GLU A 98 26.95 -9.66 12.00
N GLY A 99 27.07 -10.96 11.73
CA GLY A 99 26.32 -12.03 12.42
C GLY A 99 24.87 -12.16 12.00
N VAL A 100 24.39 -11.43 11.01
CA VAL A 100 23.06 -11.58 10.44
C VAL A 100 23.01 -12.84 9.58
N LYS A 101 21.91 -13.58 9.70
CA LYS A 101 21.63 -14.75 8.87
C LYS A 101 20.36 -14.57 8.04
N PHE A 102 20.34 -15.16 6.88
CA PHE A 102 19.10 -15.38 6.13
C PHE A 102 18.22 -16.44 6.82
N SER A 103 16.95 -16.48 6.45
CA SER A 103 15.96 -17.40 7.06
C SER A 103 16.24 -18.89 6.81
N ASN A 104 17.15 -19.22 5.89
CA ASN A 104 17.66 -20.58 5.67
C ASN A 104 18.89 -20.94 6.53
N GLY A 105 19.39 -19.99 7.33
CA GLY A 105 20.56 -20.15 8.20
C GLY A 105 21.90 -19.80 7.57
N ASN A 106 21.93 -19.44 6.28
CA ASN A 106 23.14 -18.95 5.62
C ASN A 106 23.56 -17.58 6.18
N ASP A 107 24.86 -17.33 6.29
CA ASP A 107 25.37 -16.03 6.74
C ASP A 107 25.14 -14.96 5.66
N MET A 108 24.64 -13.79 6.05
CA MET A 108 24.62 -12.61 5.20
C MET A 108 26.00 -11.97 5.20
N THR A 109 26.68 -12.04 4.07
CA THR A 109 27.99 -11.39 3.90
C THR A 109 27.86 -10.14 3.03
N PRO A 110 28.82 -9.18 3.11
CA PRO A 110 28.82 -8.01 2.23
C PRO A 110 28.78 -8.36 0.74
N GLU A 111 29.43 -9.47 0.32
CA GLU A 111 29.37 -9.94 -1.07
C GLU A 111 27.96 -10.38 -1.48
N LEU A 112 27.22 -11.04 -0.58
CA LEU A 112 25.83 -11.44 -0.85
C LEU A 112 24.90 -10.22 -0.86
N VAL A 113 25.15 -9.23 0.01
CA VAL A 113 24.41 -7.96 -0.03
C VAL A 113 24.64 -7.27 -1.38
N LYS A 114 25.90 -7.15 -1.83
CA LYS A 114 26.22 -6.62 -3.15
C LYS A 114 25.50 -7.40 -4.26
N ALA A 115 25.62 -8.72 -4.26
CA ALA A 115 25.01 -9.57 -5.28
C ALA A 115 23.47 -9.45 -5.32
N SER A 116 22.81 -9.29 -4.15
CA SER A 116 21.38 -9.02 -4.06
C SER A 116 20.99 -7.68 -4.69
N LEU A 117 21.76 -6.63 -4.41
CA LEU A 117 21.52 -5.30 -4.98
C LEU A 117 21.80 -5.29 -6.49
N GLU A 118 22.88 -5.93 -6.96
CA GLU A 118 23.18 -6.05 -8.39
C GLU A 118 22.07 -6.80 -9.14
N ARG A 119 21.51 -7.88 -8.54
CA ARG A 119 20.34 -8.57 -9.10
C ARG A 119 19.15 -7.63 -9.24
N THR A 120 18.86 -6.83 -8.22
CA THR A 120 17.78 -5.85 -8.27
C THR A 120 18.00 -4.81 -9.38
N MET A 121 19.24 -4.32 -9.54
CA MET A 121 19.60 -3.38 -10.59
C MET A 121 19.49 -3.97 -12.01
N GLU A 122 19.79 -5.25 -12.15
CA GLU A 122 19.67 -5.96 -13.44
C GLU A 122 18.21 -6.23 -13.83
N MET A 123 17.38 -6.60 -12.85
CA MET A 123 16.04 -7.10 -13.12
C MET A 123 14.94 -6.02 -13.06
N SER A 124 15.09 -4.97 -12.25
CA SER A 124 14.05 -3.97 -12.07
C SER A 124 14.30 -2.71 -12.89
N ASN A 125 13.31 -2.35 -13.72
CA ASN A 125 13.31 -1.08 -14.46
C ASN A 125 13.00 0.15 -13.58
N ARG A 126 12.68 -0.04 -12.29
CA ARG A 126 12.41 1.04 -11.34
C ARG A 126 13.66 1.61 -10.68
N VAL A 127 14.80 0.91 -10.71
CA VAL A 127 16.04 1.39 -10.07
C VAL A 127 16.45 2.79 -10.49
N PRO A 128 16.32 3.22 -11.77
CA PRO A 128 16.64 4.59 -12.19
C PRO A 128 15.77 5.69 -11.55
N GLU A 129 14.64 5.35 -10.93
CA GLU A 129 13.81 6.29 -10.17
C GLU A 129 14.52 6.77 -8.89
N PHE A 130 15.46 5.97 -8.36
CA PHE A 130 16.14 6.21 -7.10
C PHE A 130 17.55 6.76 -7.27
N PHE A 131 18.35 6.14 -8.13
CA PHE A 131 19.75 6.51 -8.33
C PHE A 131 20.31 5.95 -9.65
N ASP A 132 21.51 6.45 -9.99
CA ASP A 132 22.26 6.05 -11.18
C ASP A 132 23.65 5.59 -10.69
N ILE A 133 23.80 4.24 -10.55
CA ILE A 133 25.00 3.60 -10.02
C ILE A 133 26.00 3.31 -11.13
N GLU A 134 27.27 3.64 -10.90
CA GLU A 134 28.41 3.24 -11.72
C GLU A 134 28.94 1.87 -11.30
N SER A 135 29.20 1.68 -9.99
CA SER A 135 29.72 0.44 -9.42
C SER A 135 29.40 0.30 -7.94
N ILE A 136 29.51 -0.94 -7.44
CA ILE A 136 29.47 -1.27 -6.02
C ILE A 136 30.74 -2.05 -5.69
N ASP A 137 31.51 -1.57 -4.71
CA ASP A 137 32.72 -2.23 -4.20
C ASP A 137 32.50 -2.78 -2.79
N VAL A 138 33.22 -3.84 -2.45
CA VAL A 138 33.23 -4.44 -1.10
C VAL A 138 34.65 -4.44 -0.57
N ASP A 139 34.83 -3.92 0.64
CA ASP A 139 36.08 -3.97 1.38
C ASP A 139 35.81 -4.31 2.85
N GLY A 140 36.07 -5.55 3.24
CA GLY A 140 35.70 -6.06 4.57
C GLY A 140 34.19 -6.01 4.81
N GLN A 141 33.75 -5.24 5.81
CA GLN A 141 32.34 -5.05 6.11
C GLN A 141 31.70 -3.86 5.36
N ASP A 142 32.49 -3.10 4.63
CA ASP A 142 32.02 -1.91 3.95
C ASP A 142 31.61 -2.20 2.51
N ILE A 143 30.44 -1.67 2.14
CA ILE A 143 29.95 -1.63 0.76
C ILE A 143 29.96 -0.18 0.31
N THR A 144 30.71 0.11 -0.74
CA THR A 144 30.82 1.45 -1.32
C THR A 144 30.13 1.53 -2.67
N PHE A 145 29.17 2.45 -2.77
CA PHE A 145 28.46 2.79 -4.00
C PHE A 145 29.12 3.97 -4.68
N HIS A 146 29.44 3.83 -5.96
CA HIS A 146 29.89 4.90 -6.82
C HIS A 146 28.76 5.30 -7.77
N LEU A 147 28.38 6.57 -7.79
CA LEU A 147 27.24 7.10 -8.52
C LEU A 147 27.70 7.94 -9.71
N ASN A 148 27.04 7.81 -10.85
CA ASN A 148 27.25 8.69 -12.01
C ASN A 148 26.79 10.11 -11.71
N ARG A 149 25.76 10.28 -10.88
CA ARG A 149 25.21 11.58 -10.45
C ARG A 149 25.12 11.67 -8.94
N ALA A 150 25.34 12.85 -8.39
CA ALA A 150 25.17 13.09 -6.96
C ALA A 150 23.75 12.73 -6.49
N ASN A 151 23.67 12.05 -5.34
CA ASN A 151 22.43 11.76 -4.65
C ASN A 151 22.60 12.15 -3.18
N ALA A 152 21.82 13.10 -2.71
CA ALA A 152 21.86 13.56 -1.32
C ALA A 152 21.08 12.63 -0.35
N ASN A 153 20.31 11.69 -0.86
CA ASN A 153 19.42 10.82 -0.08
C ASN A 153 19.57 9.33 -0.41
N MET A 154 20.80 8.88 -0.69
CA MET A 154 21.06 7.49 -1.03
C MET A 154 20.60 6.52 0.07
N ALA A 155 20.80 6.89 1.34
CA ALA A 155 20.33 6.09 2.46
C ALA A 155 18.80 5.94 2.45
N GLY A 156 18.06 7.01 2.15
CA GLY A 156 16.60 6.95 1.98
C GLY A 156 16.16 6.10 0.81
N CYS A 157 16.90 6.13 -0.27
CA CYS A 157 16.63 5.26 -1.41
C CYS A 157 16.78 3.78 -1.03
N LEU A 158 17.79 3.41 -0.25
CA LEU A 158 18.05 2.03 0.18
C LEU A 158 17.11 1.54 1.30
N ALA A 159 16.24 2.42 1.82
CA ALA A 159 15.12 2.04 2.69
C ALA A 159 13.89 1.59 1.90
N ASP A 160 13.81 1.88 0.59
CA ASP A 160 12.70 1.38 -0.22
C ASP A 160 12.76 -0.15 -0.30
N PRO A 161 11.63 -0.84 -0.08
CA PRO A 161 11.54 -2.29 -0.16
C PRO A 161 12.06 -2.93 -1.45
N LEU A 162 12.16 -2.18 -2.56
CA LEU A 162 12.79 -2.65 -3.79
C LEU A 162 14.21 -3.17 -3.55
N PHE A 163 14.93 -2.55 -2.60
CA PHE A 163 16.32 -2.88 -2.26
C PHE A 163 16.44 -3.84 -1.07
N LEU A 164 15.42 -4.68 -0.84
CA LEU A 164 15.51 -5.75 0.14
C LEU A 164 16.66 -6.70 -0.18
N ILE A 165 17.30 -7.20 0.87
CA ILE A 165 18.44 -8.10 0.75
C ILE A 165 17.97 -9.54 0.84
N MET A 166 18.32 -10.34 -0.19
CA MET A 166 17.98 -11.75 -0.29
C MET A 166 19.22 -12.62 -0.52
N ASP A 167 19.12 -13.89 -0.16
CA ASP A 167 20.17 -14.88 -0.41
C ASP A 167 20.25 -15.23 -1.90
N THR A 168 21.27 -14.75 -2.57
CA THR A 168 21.54 -15.03 -3.98
C THR A 168 22.45 -16.26 -4.19
N SER A 169 22.95 -16.88 -3.12
CA SER A 169 23.83 -18.05 -3.19
C SER A 169 23.07 -19.36 -3.43
N ILE A 170 21.75 -19.34 -3.35
CA ILE A 170 20.85 -20.47 -3.56
C ILE A 170 20.18 -20.42 -4.94
N ASP A 171 19.52 -21.51 -5.31
CA ASP A 171 18.67 -21.53 -6.51
C ASP A 171 17.40 -20.67 -6.27
N ASN A 172 17.26 -19.59 -7.02
CA ASN A 172 16.14 -18.67 -6.98
C ASN A 172 15.22 -18.82 -8.23
N SER A 173 15.30 -19.92 -8.96
CA SER A 173 14.54 -20.12 -10.21
C SER A 173 13.03 -20.16 -9.99
N ASN A 174 12.55 -20.50 -8.79
CA ASN A 174 11.14 -20.58 -8.43
C ASN A 174 10.70 -19.47 -7.44
N ILE A 175 11.47 -18.38 -7.35
CA ILE A 175 11.23 -17.29 -6.40
C ILE A 175 9.83 -16.69 -6.53
N ALA A 176 9.26 -16.68 -7.73
CA ALA A 176 7.91 -16.18 -7.97
C ALA A 176 6.83 -16.89 -7.14
N MET A 177 7.05 -18.15 -6.78
CA MET A 177 6.11 -18.97 -6.00
C MET A 177 6.61 -19.32 -4.60
N GLU A 178 7.92 -19.39 -4.39
CA GLU A 178 8.50 -19.74 -3.09
C GLU A 178 8.90 -18.51 -2.27
N GLY A 179 9.06 -17.37 -2.94
CA GLY A 179 9.51 -16.13 -2.35
C GLY A 179 11.01 -16.04 -2.09
N PRO A 180 11.52 -14.83 -1.83
CA PRO A 180 12.92 -14.60 -1.52
C PRO A 180 13.23 -15.11 -0.11
N VAL A 181 14.44 -15.67 0.04
CA VAL A 181 15.04 -15.98 1.35
C VAL A 181 15.75 -14.74 1.85
N CYS A 182 15.17 -14.09 2.86
CA CYS A 182 15.62 -12.79 3.40
C CYS A 182 16.00 -12.89 4.88
N THR A 183 16.25 -11.74 5.51
CA THR A 183 16.74 -11.60 6.88
C THR A 183 15.66 -11.18 7.88
N GLY A 184 14.43 -10.92 7.43
CA GLY A 184 13.35 -10.42 8.27
C GLY A 184 12.84 -11.41 9.33
N PRO A 185 11.93 -10.96 10.23
CA PRO A 185 11.38 -11.80 11.30
C PRO A 185 10.56 -13.00 10.81
N TYR A 186 10.09 -12.98 9.57
CA TYR A 186 9.32 -14.06 8.97
C TYR A 186 9.94 -14.55 7.67
N ALA A 187 9.60 -15.79 7.29
CA ALA A 187 9.92 -16.42 6.01
C ALA A 187 8.66 -17.01 5.39
N PHE A 188 8.58 -17.07 4.05
CA PHE A 188 7.46 -17.72 3.36
C PHE A 188 7.47 -19.23 3.64
N GLN A 189 6.31 -19.77 4.01
CA GLN A 189 6.04 -21.20 4.10
C GLN A 189 5.22 -21.68 2.90
N SER A 190 4.20 -20.91 2.52
CA SER A 190 3.36 -21.19 1.36
C SER A 190 2.81 -19.89 0.78
N PHE A 191 2.58 -19.91 -0.53
CA PHE A 191 2.00 -18.81 -1.26
C PHE A 191 0.96 -19.33 -2.25
N ASP A 192 -0.24 -18.75 -2.21
CA ASP A 192 -1.28 -18.91 -3.22
C ASP A 192 -1.76 -17.52 -3.66
N PRO A 193 -1.54 -17.11 -4.93
CA PRO A 193 -1.97 -15.81 -5.43
C PRO A 193 -3.48 -15.54 -5.29
N SER A 194 -4.29 -16.60 -5.21
CA SER A 194 -5.75 -16.54 -5.11
C SER A 194 -6.29 -16.96 -3.74
N GLY A 195 -5.42 -17.39 -2.83
CA GLY A 195 -5.78 -17.96 -1.54
C GLY A 195 -4.98 -17.38 -0.38
N ASP A 196 -4.75 -18.22 0.62
CA ASP A 196 -3.99 -17.85 1.80
C ASP A 196 -2.48 -17.91 1.53
N THR A 197 -1.76 -16.91 2.04
CA THR A 197 -0.29 -16.92 2.11
C THR A 197 0.11 -17.11 3.57
N VAL A 198 1.06 -18.00 3.83
CA VAL A 198 1.54 -18.27 5.19
C VAL A 198 3.01 -17.90 5.29
N VAL A 199 3.33 -17.10 6.29
CA VAL A 199 4.70 -16.84 6.72
C VAL A 199 4.92 -17.44 8.09
N VAL A 200 6.12 -17.94 8.35
CA VAL A 200 6.53 -18.56 9.62
C VAL A 200 7.69 -17.80 10.22
N ARG A 201 7.83 -17.91 11.54
CA ARG A 201 8.95 -17.30 12.26
C ARG A 201 10.27 -17.69 11.63
N ASN A 202 11.14 -16.67 11.44
CA ASN A 202 12.54 -16.88 11.10
C ASN A 202 13.33 -17.19 12.38
N GLU A 203 13.73 -18.43 12.55
CA GLU A 203 14.50 -18.89 13.71
C GLU A 203 15.90 -18.23 13.83
N TYR A 204 16.37 -17.61 12.75
CA TYR A 204 17.67 -16.92 12.68
C TYR A 204 17.54 -15.41 12.75
N TYR A 205 16.33 -14.89 13.10
CA TYR A 205 16.13 -13.45 13.16
C TYR A 205 17.04 -12.78 14.19
N TRP A 206 17.72 -11.73 13.77
CA TRP A 206 18.81 -11.08 14.49
C TRP A 206 18.37 -9.95 15.42
N ASP A 207 17.18 -9.36 15.22
CA ASP A 207 16.71 -8.14 15.90
C ASP A 207 15.55 -8.45 16.89
N GLY A 208 15.80 -9.40 17.80
CA GLY A 208 14.91 -9.68 18.91
C GLY A 208 13.93 -10.85 18.71
N GLU A 209 12.91 -10.88 19.56
CA GLU A 209 11.92 -11.97 19.58
C GLU A 209 10.80 -11.72 18.56
N VAL A 210 10.40 -12.77 17.86
CA VAL A 210 9.28 -12.78 16.94
C VAL A 210 8.04 -13.31 17.65
N PRO A 211 6.96 -12.53 17.82
CA PRO A 211 5.87 -12.87 18.73
C PRO A 211 5.01 -14.05 18.26
N ASN A 212 4.83 -14.21 16.94
CA ASN A 212 3.99 -15.26 16.38
C ASN A 212 4.83 -16.35 15.71
N ASP A 213 4.44 -17.60 15.88
CA ASP A 213 5.08 -18.73 15.20
C ASP A 213 4.75 -18.74 13.70
N SER A 214 3.52 -18.31 13.37
CA SER A 214 3.09 -18.14 11.99
C SER A 214 2.04 -17.04 11.85
N VAL A 215 2.00 -16.45 10.66
CA VAL A 215 0.97 -15.47 10.25
C VAL A 215 0.37 -15.94 8.93
N THR A 216 -0.96 -16.08 8.92
CA THR A 216 -1.73 -16.36 7.71
C THR A 216 -2.32 -15.06 7.15
N LEU A 217 -2.03 -14.75 5.91
CA LEU A 217 -2.57 -13.63 5.17
C LEU A 217 -3.71 -14.14 4.30
N ARG A 218 -4.95 -13.88 4.70
CA ARG A 218 -6.17 -14.36 4.04
C ARG A 218 -6.76 -13.30 3.16
N ILE A 219 -6.93 -13.58 1.88
CA ILE A 219 -7.54 -12.63 0.94
C ILE A 219 -9.06 -12.60 1.15
N ILE A 220 -9.57 -11.46 1.62
CA ILE A 220 -10.99 -11.14 1.74
C ILE A 220 -11.17 -9.77 1.11
N GLY A 221 -11.44 -9.71 -0.19
CA GLY A 221 -11.49 -8.48 -0.99
C GLY A 221 -12.59 -7.52 -0.54
N ASP A 222 -13.79 -8.05 -0.24
CA ASP A 222 -14.92 -7.25 0.23
C ASP A 222 -14.74 -6.85 1.69
N GLN A 223 -14.86 -5.56 1.99
CA GLN A 223 -14.58 -5.01 3.31
C GLN A 223 -15.63 -5.37 4.35
N THR A 224 -16.91 -5.47 3.95
CA THR A 224 -17.99 -5.88 4.85
C THR A 224 -17.82 -7.35 5.23
N THR A 225 -17.45 -8.20 4.28
CA THR A 225 -17.12 -9.60 4.55
C THR A 225 -15.92 -9.72 5.48
N ARG A 226 -14.89 -8.86 5.31
CA ARG A 226 -13.71 -8.84 6.16
C ARG A 226 -14.03 -8.37 7.59
N SER A 227 -14.93 -7.38 7.74
CA SER A 227 -15.48 -6.95 9.03
C SER A 227 -16.21 -8.10 9.73
N MET A 228 -17.09 -8.81 9.00
CA MET A 228 -17.80 -9.98 9.55
C MET A 228 -16.87 -11.13 9.94
N ALA A 229 -15.81 -11.38 9.18
CA ALA A 229 -14.81 -12.39 9.50
C ALA A 229 -14.07 -12.08 10.81
N LEU A 230 -13.77 -10.78 11.07
CA LEU A 230 -13.21 -10.33 12.34
C LEU A 230 -14.20 -10.52 13.49
N GLN A 231 -15.48 -10.16 13.29
CA GLN A 231 -16.52 -10.32 14.32
C GLN A 231 -16.78 -11.80 14.67
N SER A 232 -16.67 -12.69 13.70
CA SER A 232 -16.84 -14.14 13.92
C SER A 232 -15.61 -14.85 14.51
N GLY A 233 -14.47 -14.16 14.58
CA GLY A 233 -13.19 -14.75 15.00
C GLY A 233 -12.54 -15.64 13.93
N GLU A 234 -12.95 -15.52 12.66
CA GLU A 234 -12.30 -16.22 11.54
C GLU A 234 -10.93 -15.62 11.21
N ILE A 235 -10.77 -14.32 11.48
CA ILE A 235 -9.51 -13.57 11.39
C ILE A 235 -9.27 -12.81 12.69
N ASP A 236 -8.01 -12.57 13.03
CA ASP A 236 -7.58 -11.84 14.24
C ASP A 236 -7.40 -10.34 13.94
N VAL A 237 -7.05 -10.01 12.71
CA VAL A 237 -6.83 -8.62 12.25
C VAL A 237 -7.54 -8.39 10.92
N ALA A 238 -8.32 -7.33 10.83
CA ALA A 238 -8.88 -6.84 9.57
C ALA A 238 -8.07 -5.62 9.11
N TYR A 239 -7.26 -5.79 8.06
CA TYR A 239 -6.44 -4.73 7.52
C TYR A 239 -7.20 -3.90 6.49
N ASN A 240 -7.07 -2.56 6.55
CA ASN A 240 -7.61 -1.62 5.57
C ASN A 240 -9.14 -1.70 5.44
N LEU A 241 -9.85 -1.53 6.56
CA LEU A 241 -11.31 -1.33 6.56
C LEU A 241 -11.64 0.13 6.20
N LYS A 242 -12.80 0.34 5.56
CA LYS A 242 -13.37 1.68 5.41
C LYS A 242 -13.82 2.23 6.74
N THR A 243 -13.88 3.55 6.86
CA THR A 243 -14.33 4.25 8.06
C THR A 243 -15.69 3.77 8.53
N GLU A 244 -16.65 3.60 7.63
CA GLU A 244 -18.00 3.06 7.93
C GLU A 244 -17.97 1.68 8.61
N ASN A 245 -17.06 0.79 8.19
CA ASN A 245 -16.90 -0.54 8.81
C ASN A 245 -16.13 -0.46 10.14
N VAL A 246 -15.25 0.51 10.32
CA VAL A 246 -14.51 0.72 11.57
C VAL A 246 -15.46 1.16 12.69
N PHE A 247 -16.46 1.99 12.41
CA PHE A 247 -17.46 2.42 13.41
C PHE A 247 -18.25 1.27 14.03
N GLU A 248 -18.34 0.11 13.37
CA GLU A 248 -18.99 -1.08 13.96
C GLU A 248 -18.25 -1.62 15.19
N PHE A 249 -16.99 -1.26 15.34
CA PHE A 249 -16.13 -1.70 16.45
C PHE A 249 -15.89 -0.60 17.48
N ASP A 250 -16.32 0.61 17.21
CA ASP A 250 -16.09 1.75 18.09
C ASP A 250 -16.79 1.56 19.46
N GLY A 251 -16.06 1.88 20.52
CA GLY A 251 -16.55 1.69 21.90
C GLY A 251 -16.67 0.23 22.36
N ASN A 252 -16.17 -0.73 21.60
CA ASN A 252 -16.15 -2.14 21.97
C ASN A 252 -14.76 -2.56 22.45
N ASP A 253 -14.58 -2.74 23.76
CA ASP A 253 -13.30 -3.07 24.41
C ASP A 253 -12.67 -4.40 23.94
N ASN A 254 -13.39 -5.24 23.19
CA ASN A 254 -12.85 -6.48 22.63
C ASN A 254 -12.01 -6.23 21.36
N TYR A 255 -12.05 -5.02 20.80
CA TYR A 255 -11.32 -4.67 19.57
C TYR A 255 -10.39 -3.50 19.83
N ASN A 256 -9.22 -3.55 19.20
CA ASN A 256 -8.28 -2.46 19.16
C ASN A 256 -8.29 -1.85 17.75
N ILE A 257 -8.71 -0.59 17.64
CA ILE A 257 -8.71 0.16 16.39
C ILE A 257 -7.42 0.97 16.32
N GLN A 258 -6.67 0.76 15.26
CA GLN A 258 -5.48 1.57 14.96
C GLN A 258 -5.68 2.31 13.64
N SER A 259 -5.53 3.62 13.68
CA SER A 259 -5.55 4.51 12.52
C SER A 259 -4.27 5.33 12.53
N LEU A 260 -3.59 5.36 11.39
CA LEU A 260 -2.37 6.12 11.20
C LEU A 260 -2.55 7.09 10.05
N GLU A 261 -2.20 8.35 10.27
CA GLU A 261 -2.04 9.30 9.18
C GLU A 261 -0.93 8.83 8.26
N SER A 262 -1.22 8.78 6.96
CA SER A 262 -0.28 8.25 5.97
C SER A 262 0.34 9.37 5.14
N LEU A 263 1.48 9.07 4.52
CA LEU A 263 2.10 9.96 3.53
C LEU A 263 1.38 9.93 2.17
N ARG A 264 0.23 9.23 2.07
CA ARG A 264 -0.51 9.12 0.82
C ARG A 264 -1.28 10.39 0.53
N SER A 265 -1.05 10.93 -0.67
CA SER A 265 -1.88 11.98 -1.25
C SER A 265 -2.66 11.42 -2.44
N THR A 266 -3.93 11.80 -2.55
CA THR A 266 -4.76 11.51 -3.73
C THR A 266 -4.92 12.79 -4.55
N TYR A 267 -4.55 12.74 -5.81
CA TYR A 267 -4.67 13.86 -6.73
C TYR A 267 -4.96 13.37 -8.15
N ALA A 268 -5.56 14.22 -8.96
CA ALA A 268 -5.83 13.95 -10.36
C ALA A 268 -4.82 14.69 -11.24
N PHE A 269 -4.26 13.99 -12.23
CA PHE A 269 -3.48 14.59 -13.29
C PHE A 269 -4.39 15.17 -14.37
N MET A 270 -4.18 16.40 -14.74
CA MET A 270 -4.91 17.05 -15.82
C MET A 270 -4.17 16.90 -17.14
N ASN A 271 -4.79 16.26 -18.13
CA ASN A 271 -4.22 16.14 -19.46
C ASN A 271 -4.32 17.48 -20.21
N GLN A 272 -3.19 18.15 -20.34
CA GLN A 272 -3.11 19.46 -20.98
C GLN A 272 -3.08 19.43 -22.52
N ASN A 273 -3.16 18.25 -23.14
CA ASN A 273 -3.21 18.10 -24.60
C ASN A 273 -4.65 18.18 -25.18
N GLY A 274 -5.67 18.34 -24.30
CA GLY A 274 -7.08 18.48 -24.68
C GLY A 274 -7.68 19.77 -24.15
N ALA A 275 -8.97 19.74 -23.78
CA ALA A 275 -9.69 20.90 -23.24
C ALA A 275 -8.99 21.53 -22.03
N LEU A 276 -8.39 20.70 -21.15
CA LEU A 276 -7.59 21.17 -20.02
C LEU A 276 -6.22 21.79 -20.41
N GLY A 277 -5.93 21.99 -21.70
CA GLY A 277 -4.86 22.87 -22.16
C GLY A 277 -5.11 24.34 -21.81
N ASP A 278 -6.39 24.74 -21.70
CA ASP A 278 -6.79 26.07 -21.24
C ASP A 278 -6.58 26.21 -19.73
N ILE A 279 -5.86 27.26 -19.32
CA ILE A 279 -5.59 27.54 -17.91
C ILE A 279 -6.84 27.96 -17.15
N ALA A 280 -7.76 28.66 -17.78
CA ALA A 280 -9.01 29.12 -17.16
C ALA A 280 -9.88 27.92 -16.80
N LEU A 281 -9.99 26.94 -17.71
CA LEU A 281 -10.72 25.70 -17.44
C LEU A 281 -10.09 24.91 -16.30
N ARG A 282 -8.75 24.79 -16.23
CA ARG A 282 -8.07 24.15 -15.10
C ARG A 282 -8.32 24.85 -13.77
N GLN A 283 -8.28 26.19 -13.75
CA GLN A 283 -8.56 26.98 -12.56
C GLN A 283 -10.01 26.84 -12.11
N ALA A 284 -10.94 26.82 -13.04
CA ALA A 284 -12.36 26.60 -12.74
C ALA A 284 -12.59 25.20 -12.16
N VAL A 285 -12.01 24.15 -12.74
CA VAL A 285 -12.06 22.79 -12.19
C VAL A 285 -11.53 22.74 -10.75
N LEU A 286 -10.35 23.32 -10.49
CA LEU A 286 -9.75 23.30 -9.14
C LEU A 286 -10.63 24.00 -8.10
N ARG A 287 -11.22 25.16 -8.44
CA ARG A 287 -12.11 25.93 -7.55
C ARG A 287 -13.50 25.33 -7.44
N GLY A 288 -13.93 24.56 -8.43
CA GLY A 288 -15.22 23.88 -8.43
C GLY A 288 -15.27 22.62 -7.58
N LEU A 289 -14.12 22.08 -7.09
CA LEU A 289 -14.07 20.85 -6.30
C LEU A 289 -14.19 21.14 -4.80
N ASP A 290 -15.29 20.72 -4.18
CA ASP A 290 -15.53 20.84 -2.73
C ASP A 290 -14.79 19.75 -1.93
N LYS A 291 -13.46 19.91 -1.83
CA LYS A 291 -12.57 18.96 -1.16
C LYS A 291 -12.94 18.77 0.32
N GLU A 292 -13.45 19.81 0.97
CA GLU A 292 -13.89 19.79 2.38
C GLU A 292 -15.06 18.84 2.58
N THR A 293 -16.11 18.96 1.78
CA THR A 293 -17.27 18.06 1.81
C THR A 293 -16.88 16.62 1.45
N TYR A 294 -15.96 16.45 0.49
CA TYR A 294 -15.51 15.09 0.10
C TYR A 294 -14.82 14.38 1.25
N THR A 295 -13.94 15.06 1.97
CA THR A 295 -13.16 14.46 3.06
C THR A 295 -13.95 14.33 4.34
N SER A 296 -14.72 15.36 4.72
CA SER A 296 -15.43 15.39 6.01
C SER A 296 -16.74 14.61 6.01
N ILE A 297 -17.47 14.59 4.89
CA ILE A 297 -18.79 13.95 4.79
C ILE A 297 -18.71 12.63 4.04
N LEU A 298 -18.20 12.63 2.80
CA LEU A 298 -18.26 11.43 1.98
C LEU A 298 -17.25 10.36 2.42
N LEU A 299 -16.13 10.76 3.02
CA LEU A 299 -15.14 9.87 3.63
C LEU A 299 -15.19 9.89 5.16
N GLU A 300 -16.22 10.50 5.74
CA GLU A 300 -16.48 10.50 7.20
C GLU A 300 -15.27 10.96 8.04
N GLY A 301 -14.49 11.93 7.52
CA GLY A 301 -13.27 12.43 8.17
C GLY A 301 -12.03 11.54 7.98
N GLY A 302 -12.11 10.51 7.16
CA GLY A 302 -11.00 9.59 6.89
C GLY A 302 -9.88 10.16 6.01
N ALA A 303 -9.95 11.46 5.65
CA ALA A 303 -8.93 12.16 4.86
C ALA A 303 -8.91 13.65 5.19
N THR A 304 -7.83 14.34 4.81
CA THR A 304 -7.64 15.78 4.97
C THR A 304 -7.68 16.48 3.59
N PRO A 305 -8.39 17.63 3.45
CA PRO A 305 -8.41 18.38 2.20
C PRO A 305 -7.00 18.82 1.78
N GLY A 306 -6.60 18.47 0.55
CA GLY A 306 -5.26 18.77 0.06
C GLY A 306 -5.12 20.22 -0.41
N LYS A 307 -4.06 20.93 0.01
CA LYS A 307 -3.62 22.23 -0.51
C LYS A 307 -2.47 22.08 -1.51
N ALA A 308 -1.71 20.97 -1.41
CA ALA A 308 -0.51 20.69 -2.20
C ALA A 308 -0.38 19.18 -2.45
N PRO A 309 0.50 18.75 -3.37
CA PRO A 309 0.80 17.33 -3.58
C PRO A 309 1.46 16.66 -2.38
N VAL A 310 2.10 17.45 -1.50
CA VAL A 310 2.75 16.96 -0.28
C VAL A 310 1.72 16.89 0.84
N PRO A 311 1.62 15.76 1.57
CA PRO A 311 0.67 15.65 2.67
C PRO A 311 1.09 16.47 3.90
N PRO A 312 0.14 16.86 4.79
CA PRO A 312 0.42 17.64 5.99
C PRO A 312 1.29 16.91 7.02
N THR A 313 1.38 15.60 6.94
CA THR A 313 2.24 14.75 7.80
C THR A 313 3.74 14.94 7.57
N LEU A 314 4.12 15.60 6.48
CA LEU A 314 5.52 15.97 6.20
C LEU A 314 5.77 17.42 6.61
N ASP A 315 6.80 17.65 7.41
CA ASP A 315 7.20 18.99 7.88
C ASP A 315 7.93 19.79 6.78
N TYR A 316 7.17 20.16 5.73
CA TYR A 316 7.65 21.01 4.62
C TYR A 316 6.93 22.36 4.56
N GLY A 317 6.45 22.85 5.72
CA GLY A 317 5.73 24.12 5.79
C GLY A 317 4.30 24.06 5.22
N TYR A 318 3.66 22.89 5.24
CA TYR A 318 2.30 22.69 4.71
C TYR A 318 1.28 23.66 5.30
N ASP A 319 1.37 23.96 6.61
CA ASP A 319 0.45 24.85 7.32
C ASP A 319 0.59 26.31 6.88
N GLU A 320 1.76 26.70 6.36
CA GLU A 320 2.03 28.03 5.84
C GLU A 320 1.49 28.24 4.41
N LEU A 321 1.08 27.16 3.73
CA LEU A 321 0.53 27.25 2.39
C LEU A 321 -0.88 27.86 2.39
N ASN A 322 -1.09 28.83 1.52
CA ASN A 322 -2.43 29.26 1.15
C ASN A 322 -3.04 28.29 0.14
N ASP A 323 -4.28 27.90 0.33
CA ASP A 323 -5.02 27.18 -0.70
C ASP A 323 -5.55 28.19 -1.74
N GLU A 324 -4.74 28.48 -2.76
CA GLU A 324 -5.13 29.38 -3.86
C GLU A 324 -6.27 28.79 -4.72
N ASN A 325 -6.53 27.48 -4.57
CA ASN A 325 -7.58 26.74 -5.24
C ASN A 325 -8.62 26.22 -4.24
N ALA A 326 -8.87 26.97 -3.18
CA ALA A 326 -9.97 26.69 -2.27
C ALA A 326 -11.30 26.63 -3.03
N TYR A 327 -12.25 25.85 -2.52
CA TYR A 327 -13.58 25.75 -3.11
C TYR A 327 -14.25 27.11 -3.20
N ASP A 328 -14.52 27.56 -4.40
CA ASP A 328 -15.13 28.83 -4.77
C ASP A 328 -15.89 28.67 -6.09
N PRO A 329 -17.10 28.09 -6.06
CA PRO A 329 -17.87 27.83 -7.28
C PRO A 329 -18.28 29.13 -8.02
N ASP A 330 -18.51 30.24 -7.31
CA ASP A 330 -18.83 31.52 -7.93
C ASP A 330 -17.60 32.11 -8.64
N GLY A 331 -16.43 32.03 -8.00
CA GLY A 331 -15.16 32.42 -8.62
C GLY A 331 -14.80 31.51 -9.80
N ALA A 332 -15.13 30.20 -9.74
CA ALA A 332 -14.96 29.28 -10.86
C ALA A 332 -15.79 29.68 -12.08
N LYS A 333 -17.08 30.02 -11.89
CA LYS A 333 -17.96 30.52 -12.95
C LYS A 333 -17.42 31.83 -13.54
N GLN A 334 -16.97 32.74 -12.68
CA GLN A 334 -16.42 34.02 -13.15
C GLN A 334 -15.16 33.82 -14.04
N VAL A 335 -14.26 32.88 -13.66
CA VAL A 335 -13.08 32.54 -14.46
C VAL A 335 -13.48 31.98 -15.82
N LEU A 336 -14.51 31.13 -15.88
CA LEU A 336 -15.04 30.61 -17.14
C LEU A 336 -15.66 31.71 -18.02
N GLU A 337 -16.50 32.58 -17.42
CA GLU A 337 -17.12 33.73 -18.13
C GLU A 337 -16.09 34.70 -18.69
N ASP A 338 -15.05 35.05 -17.90
CA ASP A 338 -13.99 35.98 -18.32
C ASP A 338 -13.13 35.39 -19.47
N ALA A 339 -13.01 34.04 -19.51
CA ALA A 339 -12.33 33.34 -20.59
C ALA A 339 -13.23 33.05 -21.81
N GLY A 340 -14.51 33.43 -21.74
CA GLY A 340 -15.45 33.32 -22.87
C GLY A 340 -16.28 32.02 -22.90
N TYR A 341 -16.17 31.16 -21.88
CA TYR A 341 -17.03 29.99 -21.73
C TYR A 341 -18.43 30.44 -21.34
N LYS A 342 -19.47 29.93 -22.00
CA LYS A 342 -20.87 30.36 -21.79
C LYS A 342 -21.82 29.22 -22.12
N ASP A 343 -22.89 29.09 -21.37
CA ASP A 343 -24.04 28.29 -21.74
C ASP A 343 -24.84 29.02 -22.86
N VAL A 344 -24.62 28.61 -24.10
CA VAL A 344 -25.16 29.29 -25.29
C VAL A 344 -26.53 28.75 -25.66
N ASP A 345 -26.80 27.49 -25.41
CA ASP A 345 -28.05 26.80 -25.76
C ASP A 345 -29.04 26.66 -24.61
N GLY A 346 -28.62 26.95 -23.39
CA GLY A 346 -29.48 26.97 -22.19
C GLY A 346 -29.67 25.60 -21.56
N ASP A 347 -28.80 24.64 -21.82
CA ASP A 347 -28.88 23.28 -21.27
C ASP A 347 -28.23 23.15 -19.86
N GLY A 348 -27.55 24.19 -19.40
CA GLY A 348 -26.91 24.29 -18.10
C GLY A 348 -25.44 23.88 -18.11
N TYR A 349 -24.85 23.65 -19.28
CA TYR A 349 -23.44 23.40 -19.49
C TYR A 349 -22.81 24.50 -20.33
N VAL A 350 -21.52 24.73 -20.16
CA VAL A 350 -20.83 25.78 -20.92
C VAL A 350 -20.21 25.21 -22.19
N GLU A 351 -20.24 26.00 -23.25
CA GLU A 351 -19.45 25.83 -24.44
C GLU A 351 -18.12 26.63 -24.32
N ASP A 352 -17.11 26.15 -25.03
CA ASP A 352 -15.85 26.85 -25.20
C ASP A 352 -16.03 28.18 -26.03
N PRO A 353 -15.01 29.06 -26.09
CA PRO A 353 -15.12 30.29 -26.87
C PRO A 353 -15.40 30.10 -28.36
N GLU A 354 -15.14 28.90 -28.89
CA GLU A 354 -15.44 28.52 -30.28
C GLU A 354 -16.87 27.96 -30.44
N GLY A 355 -17.61 27.75 -29.34
CA GLY A 355 -18.96 27.21 -29.30
C GLY A 355 -19.07 25.70 -29.32
N ASN A 356 -18.02 25.00 -28.89
CA ASN A 356 -18.06 23.56 -28.75
C ASN A 356 -18.41 23.16 -27.28
N PRO A 357 -19.18 22.10 -27.06
CA PRO A 357 -19.46 21.60 -25.72
C PRO A 357 -18.16 21.25 -24.97
N VAL A 358 -18.09 21.61 -23.68
CA VAL A 358 -16.99 21.22 -22.81
C VAL A 358 -17.29 19.87 -22.21
N GLU A 359 -16.52 18.85 -22.59
CA GLU A 359 -16.63 17.50 -22.05
C GLU A 359 -15.31 17.05 -21.45
N LEU A 360 -15.30 16.67 -20.18
CA LEU A 360 -14.14 16.18 -19.45
C LEU A 360 -14.36 14.71 -19.04
N THR A 361 -13.36 13.87 -19.30
CA THR A 361 -13.37 12.47 -18.88
C THR A 361 -12.50 12.32 -17.62
N PHE A 362 -13.10 11.82 -16.55
CA PHE A 362 -12.41 11.45 -15.32
C PHE A 362 -12.12 9.94 -15.33
N VAL A 363 -10.84 9.56 -15.27
CA VAL A 363 -10.39 8.16 -15.28
C VAL A 363 -9.87 7.81 -13.89
N TYR A 364 -10.34 6.71 -13.34
CA TYR A 364 -9.87 6.16 -12.08
C TYR A 364 -9.83 4.62 -12.14
N TYR A 365 -9.19 3.99 -11.16
CA TYR A 365 -9.16 2.53 -11.00
C TYR A 365 -9.92 2.12 -9.73
N ASP A 366 -10.55 0.95 -9.77
CA ASP A 366 -11.53 0.51 -8.76
C ASP A 366 -10.91 -0.28 -7.59
N SER A 367 -9.62 -0.62 -7.63
CA SER A 367 -8.93 -1.28 -6.52
C SER A 367 -8.85 -0.41 -5.24
N ARG A 368 -9.27 0.87 -5.33
CA ARG A 368 -9.42 1.81 -4.22
C ARG A 368 -10.82 2.42 -4.25
N ALA A 369 -11.61 2.04 -3.27
CA ALA A 369 -13.04 2.40 -3.21
C ALA A 369 -13.30 3.91 -3.16
N GLU A 370 -12.42 4.67 -2.49
CA GLU A 370 -12.52 6.12 -2.36
C GLU A 370 -12.44 6.87 -3.70
N LEU A 371 -11.71 6.34 -4.69
CA LEU A 371 -11.55 7.01 -5.98
C LEU A 371 -12.87 7.13 -6.75
N GLY A 372 -13.72 6.12 -6.69
CA GLY A 372 -15.05 6.17 -7.28
C GLY A 372 -15.95 7.19 -6.60
N VAL A 373 -15.83 7.34 -5.28
CA VAL A 373 -16.56 8.36 -4.50
C VAL A 373 -16.10 9.76 -4.92
N TYR A 374 -14.80 9.99 -5.00
CA TYR A 374 -14.25 11.27 -5.48
C TYR A 374 -14.69 11.60 -6.91
N ALA A 375 -14.68 10.63 -7.82
CA ALA A 375 -15.09 10.86 -9.21
C ALA A 375 -16.54 11.31 -9.32
N GLN A 376 -17.47 10.66 -8.58
CA GLN A 376 -18.88 11.03 -8.55
C GLN A 376 -19.10 12.39 -7.89
N ALA A 377 -18.41 12.67 -6.81
CA ALA A 377 -18.48 13.96 -6.12
C ALA A 377 -17.94 15.09 -7.00
N ALA A 378 -16.81 14.88 -7.69
CA ALA A 378 -16.26 15.82 -8.63
C ALA A 378 -17.24 16.09 -9.80
N GLN A 379 -17.87 15.07 -10.36
CA GLN A 379 -18.88 15.23 -11.39
C GLN A 379 -20.04 16.12 -10.90
N ALA A 380 -20.55 15.87 -9.68
CA ALA A 380 -21.64 16.67 -9.11
C ALA A 380 -21.22 18.13 -8.90
N SER A 381 -20.05 18.38 -8.34
CA SER A 381 -19.55 19.74 -8.07
C SER A 381 -19.26 20.51 -9.36
N LEU A 382 -18.64 19.87 -10.36
CA LEU A 382 -18.34 20.52 -11.63
C LEU A 382 -19.60 20.83 -12.45
N LYS A 383 -20.65 20.02 -12.29
CA LYS A 383 -21.95 20.32 -12.89
C LYS A 383 -22.57 21.61 -12.37
N GLU A 384 -22.29 22.00 -11.13
CA GLU A 384 -22.80 23.26 -10.54
C GLU A 384 -22.15 24.49 -11.17
N ILE A 385 -20.99 24.34 -11.76
CA ILE A 385 -20.29 25.44 -12.43
C ILE A 385 -20.42 25.41 -13.95
N GLY A 386 -21.25 24.45 -14.49
CA GLY A 386 -21.45 24.28 -15.92
C GLY A 386 -20.41 23.38 -16.57
#